data_e622d662040e65fd4ed1ef8834b87355
#
_entry.id   e622d662040e65fd4ed1ef8834b87355
#
_cell.length_a   1.000
_cell.length_b   1.000
_cell.length_c   1.000
_cell.angle_alpha   90.00
_cell.angle_beta   90.00
_cell.angle_gamma   90.00
#
_symmetry.space_group_name_H-M   'P 1'
#
loop_
_entity.id
_entity.type
_entity.pdbx_description
1 polymer ?
#
loop_
_entity_poly.entity_id
_entity_poly.type
_entity_poly.pdbx_seq_one_letter_code
_entity_poly.pdbx_strand_id
1 'polypeptide(L)'
;MAYKYHLASLPTYFLSLFTIPTHVANKIERLQRDFLWGDSKTHLVGWNKVCAPLENGGLGGRKLTTFNKALLGKWLWRFGLEETRLWRRVVALKFGKEWGGWTSKLGRGAHGCGLWRSIHMGWEDFRKNIRFVVGAGDRVKL
;
A
#
# COMPACT_ATOMS: atom_id res chain seq x y z
N MET A 1 -14.18 -4.51 -23.20
CA MET A 1 -13.24 -4.92 -22.12
C MET A 1 -12.19 -3.87 -21.75
N ALA A 2 -11.81 -2.95 -22.59
CA ALA A 2 -10.76 -1.94 -22.32
C ALA A 2 -11.09 -0.93 -21.20
N TYR A 3 -12.33 -0.50 -21.04
CA TYR A 3 -12.74 0.51 -20.06
C TYR A 3 -12.57 0.08 -18.59
N LYS A 4 -12.58 -1.22 -18.32
CA LYS A 4 -12.38 -1.77 -16.96
C LYS A 4 -11.00 -1.44 -16.38
N TYR A 5 -9.99 -1.36 -17.23
CA TYR A 5 -8.61 -1.07 -16.82
C TYR A 5 -8.37 0.42 -16.56
N HIS A 6 -9.05 1.31 -17.26
CA HIS A 6 -8.87 2.76 -17.10
C HIS A 6 -9.38 3.28 -15.76
N LEU A 7 -10.58 2.86 -15.31
CA LEU A 7 -11.12 3.27 -14.01
C LEU A 7 -10.33 2.70 -12.83
N ALA A 8 -9.74 1.51 -12.98
CA ALA A 8 -8.90 0.91 -11.95
C ALA A 8 -7.50 1.52 -11.87
N SER A 9 -7.02 2.15 -12.95
CA SER A 9 -5.65 2.69 -13.02
C SER A 9 -5.54 4.16 -12.58
N LEU A 10 -6.60 4.95 -12.72
CA LEU A 10 -6.60 6.38 -12.43
C LEU A 10 -6.09 6.76 -11.03
N PRO A 11 -6.47 6.08 -9.94
CA PRO A 11 -5.97 6.42 -8.62
C PRO A 11 -4.61 5.80 -8.27
N THR A 12 -4.05 4.92 -9.13
CA THR A 12 -2.86 4.11 -8.77
C THR A 12 -1.65 4.97 -8.41
N TYR A 13 -1.43 6.07 -9.13
CA TYR A 13 -0.31 6.96 -8.85
C TYR A 13 -0.42 7.57 -7.44
N PHE A 14 -1.56 8.15 -7.11
CA PHE A 14 -1.80 8.73 -5.78
C PHE A 14 -1.79 7.66 -4.68
N LEU A 15 -2.38 6.50 -4.93
CA LEU A 15 -2.39 5.37 -4.01
C LEU A 15 -1.00 4.79 -3.75
N SER A 16 -0.05 4.99 -4.66
CA SER A 16 1.33 4.54 -4.47
C SER A 16 2.16 5.46 -3.58
N LEU A 17 1.68 6.67 -3.30
CA LEU A 17 2.37 7.69 -2.50
C LEU A 17 1.64 8.04 -1.22
N PHE A 18 0.31 8.09 -1.24
CA PHE A 18 -0.50 8.60 -0.13
C PHE A 18 -1.42 7.53 0.43
N THR A 19 -1.61 7.55 1.74
CA THR A 19 -2.62 6.74 2.40
C THR A 19 -4.01 7.29 2.06
N ILE A 20 -4.86 6.46 1.47
CA ILE A 20 -6.22 6.87 1.15
C ILE A 20 -7.12 6.81 2.39
N PRO A 21 -7.84 7.90 2.71
CA PRO A 21 -8.87 7.87 3.75
C PRO A 21 -9.99 6.89 3.38
N THR A 22 -10.49 6.15 4.36
CA THR A 22 -11.50 5.10 4.13
C THR A 22 -12.77 5.64 3.46
N HIS A 23 -13.22 6.84 3.85
CA HIS A 23 -14.40 7.46 3.25
C HIS A 23 -14.21 7.81 1.77
N VAL A 24 -12.99 8.21 1.37
CA VAL A 24 -12.66 8.47 -0.04
C VAL A 24 -12.60 7.16 -0.82
N ALA A 25 -11.97 6.13 -0.26
CA ALA A 25 -11.94 4.80 -0.87
C ALA A 25 -13.36 4.27 -1.12
N ASN A 26 -14.23 4.35 -0.10
CA ASN A 26 -15.61 3.92 -0.21
C ASN A 26 -16.40 4.71 -1.27
N LYS A 27 -16.15 6.02 -1.39
CA LYS A 27 -16.79 6.86 -2.41
C LYS A 27 -16.36 6.46 -3.83
N ILE A 28 -15.07 6.20 -4.04
CA ILE A 28 -14.55 5.74 -5.33
C ILE A 28 -15.08 4.33 -5.65
N GLU A 29 -15.06 3.42 -4.68
CA GLU A 29 -15.60 2.06 -4.87
C GLU A 29 -17.10 2.07 -5.16
N ARG A 30 -17.85 3.03 -4.59
CA ARG A 30 -19.25 3.25 -4.95
C ARG A 30 -19.40 3.68 -6.41
N LEU A 31 -18.61 4.66 -6.87
CA LEU A 31 -18.64 5.08 -8.26
C LEU A 31 -18.29 3.94 -9.23
N GLN A 32 -17.30 3.12 -8.88
CA GLN A 32 -16.92 1.94 -9.66
C GLN A 32 -18.06 0.92 -9.74
N ARG A 33 -18.76 0.74 -8.65
CA ARG A 33 -19.92 -0.15 -8.54
C ARG A 33 -21.09 0.37 -9.37
N ASP A 34 -21.41 1.65 -9.21
CA ASP A 34 -22.51 2.30 -9.96
C ASP A 34 -22.23 2.25 -11.48
N PHE A 35 -20.97 2.43 -11.88
CA PHE A 35 -20.56 2.26 -13.27
C PHE A 35 -20.69 0.81 -13.76
N LEU A 36 -20.36 -0.18 -12.93
CA LEU A 36 -20.43 -1.60 -13.30
C LEU A 36 -21.87 -2.08 -13.53
N TRP A 37 -22.82 -1.55 -12.72
CA TRP A 37 -24.23 -1.97 -12.73
C TRP A 37 -25.14 -1.04 -13.53
N GLY A 38 -24.57 0.06 -14.09
CA GLY A 38 -25.36 1.14 -14.68
C GLY A 38 -26.34 1.67 -13.63
N ASP A 39 -26.72 2.86 -13.54
CA ASP A 39 -27.56 3.55 -12.54
C ASP A 39 -28.68 2.71 -11.83
N SER A 40 -28.59 1.41 -11.88
CA SER A 40 -29.47 0.46 -11.21
C SER A 40 -29.29 0.56 -9.71
N LYS A 41 -30.35 0.94 -8.99
CA LYS A 41 -30.39 1.01 -7.52
C LYS A 41 -30.18 -0.36 -6.85
N THR A 42 -30.29 -1.45 -7.58
CA THR A 42 -30.15 -2.82 -7.09
C THR A 42 -28.83 -3.41 -7.53
N HIS A 43 -27.90 -3.55 -6.59
CA HIS A 43 -26.63 -4.26 -6.82
C HIS A 43 -26.87 -5.76 -6.60
N LEU A 44 -26.89 -6.54 -7.66
CA LEU A 44 -27.17 -7.98 -7.63
C LEU A 44 -26.11 -8.78 -6.85
N VAL A 45 -24.88 -8.26 -6.76
CA VAL A 45 -23.76 -8.95 -6.11
C VAL A 45 -23.00 -7.98 -5.20
N GLY A 46 -22.69 -8.41 -3.98
CA GLY A 46 -21.91 -7.62 -3.02
C GLY A 46 -20.52 -7.29 -3.54
N TRP A 47 -20.04 -6.07 -3.26
CA TRP A 47 -18.75 -5.56 -3.74
C TRP A 47 -17.57 -6.46 -3.36
N ASN A 48 -17.62 -7.10 -2.20
CA ASN A 48 -16.61 -8.06 -1.76
C ASN A 48 -16.49 -9.26 -2.71
N LYS A 49 -17.61 -9.75 -3.24
CA LYS A 49 -17.63 -10.86 -4.21
C LYS A 49 -17.12 -10.40 -5.58
N VAL A 50 -17.43 -9.17 -5.98
CA VAL A 50 -16.87 -8.57 -7.21
C VAL A 50 -15.35 -8.46 -7.10
N CYS A 51 -14.84 -8.09 -5.93
CA CYS A 51 -13.39 -7.96 -5.67
C CYS A 51 -12.68 -9.30 -5.41
N ALA A 52 -13.41 -10.39 -5.28
CA ALA A 52 -12.78 -11.71 -5.12
C ALA A 52 -11.98 -12.10 -6.37
N PRO A 53 -10.94 -12.94 -6.23
CA PRO A 53 -10.19 -13.50 -7.36
C PRO A 53 -11.10 -14.22 -8.35
N LEU A 54 -10.69 -14.27 -9.61
CA LEU A 54 -11.42 -14.99 -10.67
C LEU A 54 -11.62 -16.47 -10.33
N GLU A 55 -10.62 -17.08 -9.71
CA GLU A 55 -10.63 -18.48 -9.23
C GLU A 55 -11.75 -18.74 -8.20
N ASN A 56 -12.14 -17.71 -7.45
CA ASN A 56 -13.19 -17.76 -6.45
C ASN A 56 -14.54 -17.19 -6.97
N GLY A 57 -14.70 -17.13 -8.30
CA GLY A 57 -15.92 -16.64 -8.94
C GLY A 57 -16.13 -15.13 -8.84
N GLY A 58 -15.10 -14.37 -8.51
CA GLY A 58 -15.12 -12.90 -8.53
C GLY A 58 -14.73 -12.33 -9.89
N LEU A 59 -14.75 -11.02 -10.01
CA LEU A 59 -14.31 -10.29 -11.20
C LEU A 59 -12.86 -9.77 -11.08
N GLY A 60 -12.15 -10.09 -10.00
CA GLY A 60 -10.80 -9.59 -9.73
C GLY A 60 -10.75 -8.07 -9.54
N GLY A 61 -11.84 -7.45 -9.10
CA GLY A 61 -11.87 -6.05 -8.69
C GLY A 61 -10.91 -5.81 -7.52
N ARG A 62 -10.37 -4.60 -7.41
CA ARG A 62 -9.42 -4.28 -6.32
C ARG A 62 -10.12 -3.48 -5.25
N LYS A 63 -10.08 -3.96 -4.01
CA LYS A 63 -10.40 -3.11 -2.85
C LYS A 63 -9.33 -2.03 -2.72
N LEU A 64 -9.73 -0.77 -2.81
CA LEU A 64 -8.81 0.35 -2.84
C LEU A 64 -7.96 0.46 -1.58
N THR A 65 -8.54 0.20 -0.42
CA THR A 65 -7.80 0.22 0.86
C THR A 65 -6.71 -0.85 0.92
N THR A 66 -7.01 -2.08 0.50
CA THR A 66 -6.04 -3.18 0.46
C THR A 66 -4.97 -2.94 -0.59
N PHE A 67 -5.38 -2.46 -1.75
CA PHE A 67 -4.46 -2.12 -2.84
C PHE A 67 -3.51 -0.97 -2.46
N ASN A 68 -4.03 0.07 -1.79
CA ASN A 68 -3.22 1.16 -1.27
C ASN A 68 -2.17 0.66 -0.26
N LYS A 69 -2.57 -0.19 0.70
CA LYS A 69 -1.61 -0.81 1.64
C LYS A 69 -0.50 -1.58 0.93
N ALA A 70 -0.83 -2.35 -0.10
CA ALA A 70 0.15 -3.11 -0.89
C ALA A 70 1.13 -2.19 -1.64
N LEU A 71 0.62 -1.11 -2.25
CA LEU A 71 1.44 -0.13 -2.94
C LEU A 71 2.37 0.63 -2.00
N LEU A 72 1.90 1.00 -0.81
CA LEU A 72 2.71 1.66 0.22
C LEU A 72 3.74 0.68 0.82
N GLY A 73 3.38 -0.59 0.99
CA GLY A 73 4.28 -1.66 1.43
C GLY A 73 5.50 -1.82 0.52
N LYS A 74 5.37 -1.52 -0.77
CA LYS A 74 6.49 -1.49 -1.70
C LYS A 74 7.61 -0.53 -1.26
N TRP A 75 7.28 0.61 -0.67
CA TRP A 75 8.28 1.56 -0.18
C TRP A 75 9.00 1.03 1.06
N LEU A 76 8.29 0.33 1.93
CA LEU A 76 8.89 -0.34 3.10
C LEU A 76 9.86 -1.43 2.65
N TRP A 77 9.48 -2.24 1.67
CA TRP A 77 10.33 -3.25 1.05
C TRP A 77 11.60 -2.63 0.44
N ARG A 78 11.44 -1.60 -0.39
CA ARG A 78 12.54 -0.89 -1.04
C ARG A 78 13.47 -0.22 -0.03
N PHE A 79 12.95 0.27 1.10
CA PHE A 79 13.77 0.86 2.15
C PHE A 79 14.77 -0.15 2.72
N GLY A 80 14.36 -1.38 2.92
CA GLY A 80 15.25 -2.46 3.39
C GLY A 80 16.30 -2.89 2.37
N LEU A 81 16.00 -2.81 1.07
CA LEU A 81 16.88 -3.30 0.00
C LEU A 81 17.78 -2.23 -0.62
N GLU A 82 17.28 -1.02 -0.82
CA GLU A 82 17.93 0.02 -1.63
C GLU A 82 18.83 0.95 -0.80
N GLU A 83 19.81 0.42 -0.10
CA GLU A 83 20.63 1.22 0.85
C GLU A 83 21.38 2.39 0.21
N THR A 84 21.81 2.25 -1.03
CA THR A 84 22.61 3.26 -1.75
C THR A 84 21.77 4.36 -2.39
N ARG A 85 20.47 4.17 -2.51
CA ARG A 85 19.57 5.14 -3.16
C ARG A 85 19.44 6.44 -2.35
N LEU A 86 19.47 7.56 -3.04
CA LEU A 86 19.43 8.90 -2.42
C LEU A 86 18.19 9.06 -1.53
N TRP A 87 17.00 8.72 -2.03
CA TRP A 87 15.75 8.85 -1.28
C TRP A 87 15.80 8.09 0.05
N ARG A 88 16.35 6.87 0.04
CA ARG A 88 16.50 6.04 1.23
C ARG A 88 17.49 6.66 2.23
N ARG A 89 18.59 7.23 1.73
CA ARG A 89 19.59 7.92 2.56
C ARG A 89 18.98 9.15 3.22
N VAL A 90 18.20 9.94 2.48
CA VAL A 90 17.49 11.12 3.02
C VAL A 90 16.51 10.71 4.13
N VAL A 91 15.70 9.68 3.90
CA VAL A 91 14.78 9.15 4.91
C VAL A 91 15.53 8.65 6.14
N ALA A 92 16.61 7.89 5.95
CA ALA A 92 17.41 7.36 7.04
C ALA A 92 18.11 8.46 7.87
N LEU A 93 18.56 9.54 7.25
CA LEU A 93 19.13 10.70 7.95
C LEU A 93 18.07 11.46 8.74
N LYS A 94 16.89 11.61 8.18
CA LYS A 94 15.79 12.37 8.80
C LYS A 94 15.13 11.64 9.97
N PHE A 95 14.89 10.35 9.84
CA PHE A 95 14.13 9.56 10.81
C PHE A 95 15.00 8.67 11.68
N GLY A 96 16.24 8.41 11.27
CA GLY A 96 17.08 7.40 11.87
C GLY A 96 16.76 6.01 11.35
N LYS A 97 17.64 5.07 11.64
CA LYS A 97 17.46 3.63 11.32
C LYS A 97 17.12 2.88 12.61
N GLU A 98 16.26 1.89 12.52
CA GLU A 98 16.16 0.87 13.55
C GLU A 98 17.29 -0.13 13.41
N TRP A 99 17.42 -0.96 14.43
CA TRP A 99 18.41 -2.01 14.48
C TRP A 99 18.35 -2.91 13.24
N GLY A 100 19.49 -3.26 12.65
CA GLY A 100 19.60 -4.01 11.41
C GLY A 100 19.40 -3.19 10.13
N GLY A 101 18.93 -1.93 10.20
CA GLY A 101 18.80 -1.03 9.05
C GLY A 101 17.66 -1.38 8.08
N TRP A 102 16.79 -2.32 8.44
CA TRP A 102 15.67 -2.77 7.59
C TRP A 102 14.50 -1.79 7.56
N THR A 103 14.34 -1.01 8.61
CA THR A 103 13.32 0.02 8.72
C THR A 103 13.87 1.28 9.37
N SER A 104 13.15 2.38 9.23
CA SER A 104 13.45 3.63 9.92
C SER A 104 12.77 3.66 11.27
N LYS A 105 13.24 4.52 12.17
CA LYS A 105 12.49 4.88 13.37
C LYS A 105 11.25 5.68 12.99
N LEU A 106 10.22 5.61 13.83
CA LEU A 106 9.05 6.49 13.73
C LEU A 106 9.45 7.87 14.26
N GLY A 107 9.66 8.84 13.37
CA GLY A 107 10.11 10.19 13.74
C GLY A 107 9.12 10.91 14.68
N ARG A 108 9.66 11.60 15.69
CA ARG A 108 8.92 12.38 16.69
C ARG A 108 8.72 13.85 16.26
N GLY A 109 8.30 14.16 15.05
CA GLY A 109 8.16 15.53 14.60
C GLY A 109 6.80 15.83 13.99
N ALA A 110 6.25 17.02 14.30
CA ALA A 110 4.96 17.46 13.78
C ALA A 110 5.04 18.00 12.34
N HIS A 111 6.21 18.49 11.88
CA HIS A 111 6.35 19.19 10.60
C HIS A 111 7.22 18.42 9.61
N GLY A 112 6.76 18.33 8.36
CA GLY A 112 7.53 17.83 7.21
C GLY A 112 7.72 16.32 7.14
N CYS A 113 7.01 15.52 7.93
CA CYS A 113 7.18 14.07 8.04
C CYS A 113 5.99 13.26 7.51
N GLY A 114 4.96 13.92 6.97
CA GLY A 114 3.65 13.31 6.70
C GLY A 114 3.72 12.06 5.81
N LEU A 115 4.39 12.16 4.66
CA LEU A 115 4.37 11.07 3.68
C LEU A 115 5.04 9.80 4.20
N TRP A 116 6.31 9.88 4.61
CA TRP A 116 7.04 8.71 5.09
C TRP A 116 6.43 8.14 6.38
N ARG A 117 5.97 9.00 7.28
CA ARG A 117 5.28 8.57 8.50
C ARG A 117 4.03 7.76 8.19
N SER A 118 3.21 8.23 7.24
CA SER A 118 2.01 7.49 6.80
C SER A 118 2.35 6.13 6.21
N ILE A 119 3.41 6.03 5.42
CA ILE A 119 3.91 4.76 4.88
C ILE A 119 4.40 3.86 6.00
N HIS A 120 5.19 4.40 6.93
CA HIS A 120 5.77 3.65 8.05
C HIS A 120 4.73 3.13 9.04
N MET A 121 3.58 3.80 9.20
CA MET A 121 2.47 3.29 10.01
C MET A 121 1.97 1.90 9.55
N GLY A 122 2.19 1.54 8.29
CA GLY A 122 1.90 0.21 7.76
C GLY A 122 2.96 -0.86 8.06
N TRP A 123 4.06 -0.51 8.77
CA TRP A 123 5.18 -1.42 9.02
C TRP A 123 4.78 -2.70 9.76
N GLU A 124 3.97 -2.60 10.80
CA GLU A 124 3.58 -3.77 11.61
C GLU A 124 2.76 -4.77 10.81
N ASP A 125 1.86 -4.30 9.96
CA ASP A 125 1.09 -5.17 9.06
C ASP A 125 1.99 -5.76 7.96
N PHE A 126 2.91 -4.96 7.42
CA PHE A 126 3.85 -5.38 6.40
C PHE A 126 4.81 -6.45 6.93
N ARG A 127 5.37 -6.25 8.14
CA ARG A 127 6.31 -7.17 8.78
C ARG A 127 5.76 -8.58 8.98
N LYS A 128 4.47 -8.73 9.20
CA LYS A 128 3.80 -10.05 9.32
C LYS A 128 3.85 -10.86 8.03
N ASN A 129 4.01 -10.18 6.89
CA ASN A 129 3.99 -10.80 5.56
C ASN A 129 5.39 -10.98 4.95
N ILE A 130 6.45 -10.66 5.69
CA ILE A 130 7.83 -10.84 5.25
C ILE A 130 8.55 -11.85 6.13
N ARG A 131 9.53 -12.53 5.53
CA ARG A 131 10.43 -13.43 6.24
C ARG A 131 11.86 -12.98 5.97
N PHE A 132 12.64 -12.89 7.02
CA PHE A 132 14.09 -12.65 6.91
C PHE A 132 14.81 -13.98 6.72
N VAL A 133 15.67 -14.05 5.72
CA VAL A 133 16.57 -15.17 5.51
C VAL A 133 17.97 -14.67 5.86
N VAL A 134 18.60 -15.31 6.82
CA VAL A 134 19.97 -14.98 7.23
C VAL A 134 20.93 -15.49 6.15
N GLY A 135 21.63 -14.55 5.50
CA GLY A 135 22.71 -14.86 4.56
C GLY A 135 24.07 -15.03 5.29
N ALA A 136 25.05 -14.21 4.95
CA ALA A 136 26.39 -14.25 5.56
C ALA A 136 26.45 -13.81 7.04
N GLY A 137 25.35 -13.31 7.60
CA GLY A 137 25.25 -12.95 9.02
C GLY A 137 25.85 -11.58 9.38
N ASP A 138 26.41 -10.85 8.44
CA ASP A 138 27.05 -9.53 8.62
C ASP A 138 26.11 -8.43 9.16
N ARG A 139 24.80 -8.63 9.03
CA ARG A 139 23.76 -7.73 9.53
C ARG A 139 23.04 -8.24 10.79
N VAL A 140 23.45 -9.39 11.29
CA VAL A 140 22.90 -9.97 12.53
C VAL A 140 23.85 -9.60 13.65
N LYS A 141 23.37 -8.84 14.64
CA LYS A 141 24.08 -8.67 15.91
C LYS A 141 23.54 -9.71 16.89
N LEU A 142 24.42 -10.43 17.50
CA LEU A 142 24.16 -11.24 18.69
C LEU A 142 23.91 -10.34 19.90
#